data_6f778c8c29e88f717647d0c42dc9cc28
#
_entry.id   6f778c8c29e88f717647d0c42dc9cc28
#
_cell.length_a   1.000
_cell.length_b   1.000
_cell.length_c   1.000
_cell.angle_alpha   90.00
_cell.angle_beta   90.00
_cell.angle_gamma   90.00
#
_symmetry.space_group_name_H-M   'P 1'
#
loop_
_entity.id
_entity.type
_entity.pdbx_description
1 polymer ?
#
loop_
_entity_poly.entity_id
_entity_poly.type
_entity_poly.pdbx_seq_one_letter_code
_entity_poly.pdbx_strand_id
1 'polypeptide(L)'
;MTTLRILAELGRLMVSASLGTRQSLMRAGVLEAMVITMGVAGPYALKLLIDALDGQTGGAIRLSFYVLAFVGCWAGASIVETARLACTADMVEALTRRFTIDALGSTLPAITAARDSKGGRVPGMLERLPFSLTLVVEGLLWRMAPVVLQAVASLAVVAGLIPPRYVLILAATLGGFIVATWIGAVRHRIHADATNAAASGVSGTIGDLVRNAHRVVLNGALDRELLDAQTILSVKRGTAQRMYRSLTVMAVLQFGIVGLGLTVLLLFAGLDVAQGRMTTGDFILLQTYAFRLTVPLSSLGYILAQAGVAIANIRDVMGLRQVAADDEGMRPIPVGGAEVTLRAASFLYGEGMPGISDISIRIGPGCFVVIVGPNGSGKSTLAQIMAGVLTPISGNVEVAGVDIATIPWRERHRYILYAPQFIGLFNRSLRDNILYPPTTQQADDVEALLRRWRFHESGRPLDLDLELGEQGERLSGGQIQKLELARLAGVQVPILILDESTSALDPRSEAAAIAQLRRRTDDATTLVMITHRLETAQAADQVLFMRGGRLAASGLHEELMDRDASYRELWDIVAPPAQSTTVLDDLGSPLDGAGQE
;
A
#
# COMPACT_ATOMS: atom_id res chain seq x y z
N MET A 1 2.99 -1.14 -18.77
CA MET A 1 3.73 0.09 -19.16
C MET A 1 5.20 -0.24 -19.43
N THR A 2 5.80 0.30 -20.49
CA THR A 2 7.25 0.17 -20.73
C THR A 2 8.03 1.06 -19.76
N THR A 3 9.27 0.66 -19.40
CA THR A 3 10.15 1.40 -18.50
C THR A 3 10.29 2.88 -18.90
N LEU A 4 10.43 3.16 -20.20
CA LEU A 4 10.51 4.52 -20.74
C LEU A 4 9.24 5.36 -20.49
N ARG A 5 8.06 4.75 -20.55
CA ARG A 5 6.80 5.44 -20.25
C ARG A 5 6.71 5.82 -18.77
N ILE A 6 7.16 4.95 -17.88
CA ILE A 6 7.17 5.22 -16.44
C ILE A 6 8.12 6.38 -16.11
N LEU A 7 9.33 6.37 -16.67
CA LEU A 7 10.29 7.45 -16.48
C LEU A 7 9.80 8.78 -17.07
N ALA A 8 9.16 8.74 -18.25
CA ALA A 8 8.57 9.93 -18.86
C ALA A 8 7.40 10.48 -18.04
N GLU A 9 6.57 9.61 -17.46
CA GLU A 9 5.47 10.01 -16.60
C GLU A 9 5.98 10.58 -15.27
N LEU A 10 6.99 9.95 -14.66
CA LEU A 10 7.70 10.52 -13.50
C LEU A 10 8.25 11.90 -13.81
N GLY A 11 8.93 12.08 -14.95
CA GLY A 11 9.42 13.38 -15.39
C GLY A 11 8.29 14.41 -15.54
N ARG A 12 7.18 14.03 -16.15
CA ARG A 12 5.99 14.91 -16.23
C ARG A 12 5.45 15.28 -14.86
N LEU A 13 5.35 14.31 -13.95
CA LEU A 13 4.87 14.54 -12.59
C LEU A 13 5.80 15.44 -11.79
N MET A 14 7.13 15.32 -11.96
CA MET A 14 8.12 16.24 -11.37
C MET A 14 7.91 17.68 -11.86
N VAL A 15 7.64 17.87 -13.14
CA VAL A 15 7.42 19.19 -13.75
C VAL A 15 6.03 19.74 -13.46
N SER A 16 4.99 18.89 -13.41
CA SER A 16 3.58 19.28 -13.15
C SER A 16 3.23 19.33 -11.67
N ALA A 17 4.13 18.93 -10.79
CA ALA A 17 3.96 19.03 -9.34
C ALA A 17 3.94 20.50 -8.90
N SER A 18 3.71 20.75 -7.61
CA SER A 18 3.61 22.10 -7.05
C SER A 18 4.78 22.99 -7.48
N LEU A 19 4.56 24.31 -7.47
CA LEU A 19 5.60 25.33 -7.75
C LEU A 19 6.90 25.07 -6.95
N GLY A 20 6.78 24.57 -5.71
CA GLY A 20 7.93 24.20 -4.87
C GLY A 20 8.77 23.06 -5.48
N THR A 21 8.14 21.98 -5.94
CA THR A 21 8.85 20.83 -6.55
C THR A 21 9.58 21.22 -7.83
N ARG A 22 8.96 22.07 -8.66
CA ARG A 22 9.59 22.59 -9.87
C ARG A 22 10.79 23.48 -9.56
N GLN A 23 10.70 24.32 -8.50
CA GLN A 23 11.84 25.13 -8.06
C GLN A 23 12.96 24.26 -7.50
N SER A 24 12.67 23.23 -6.72
CA SER A 24 13.67 22.29 -6.20
C SER A 24 14.36 21.54 -7.33
N LEU A 25 13.64 21.11 -8.38
CA LEU A 25 14.21 20.48 -9.56
C LEU A 25 15.17 21.42 -10.31
N MET A 26 14.76 22.69 -10.54
CA MET A 26 15.62 23.68 -11.21
C MET A 26 16.86 24.00 -10.38
N ARG A 27 16.72 24.19 -9.06
CA ARG A 27 17.83 24.42 -8.15
C ARG A 27 18.80 23.24 -8.17
N ALA A 28 18.30 22.00 -8.06
CA ALA A 28 19.13 20.80 -8.14
C ALA A 28 19.88 20.72 -9.47
N GLY A 29 19.25 21.07 -10.61
CA GLY A 29 19.89 21.10 -11.92
C GLY A 29 21.00 22.13 -12.02
N VAL A 30 20.79 23.34 -11.48
CA VAL A 30 21.83 24.38 -11.44
C VAL A 30 23.00 23.95 -10.55
N LEU A 31 22.73 23.43 -9.37
CA LEU A 31 23.75 22.93 -8.45
C LEU A 31 24.55 21.79 -9.09
N GLU A 32 23.89 20.88 -9.80
CA GLU A 32 24.55 19.78 -10.50
C GLU A 32 25.47 20.30 -11.65
N ALA A 33 25.02 21.28 -12.42
CA ALA A 33 25.85 21.91 -13.45
C ALA A 33 27.11 22.55 -12.83
N MET A 34 26.98 23.16 -11.64
CA MET A 34 28.15 23.68 -10.90
C MET A 34 29.08 22.53 -10.46
N VAL A 35 28.57 21.43 -9.93
CA VAL A 35 29.36 20.25 -9.53
C VAL A 35 30.14 19.70 -10.75
N ILE A 36 29.47 19.55 -11.89
CA ILE A 36 30.12 19.07 -13.12
C ILE A 36 31.22 20.03 -13.55
N THR A 37 30.95 21.35 -13.59
CA THR A 37 31.93 22.37 -14.00
C THR A 37 33.14 22.38 -13.07
N MET A 38 32.94 22.44 -11.76
CA MET A 38 34.02 22.36 -10.77
C MET A 38 34.77 21.04 -10.85
N GLY A 39 34.05 19.96 -11.14
CA GLY A 39 34.56 18.63 -11.33
C GLY A 39 35.55 18.53 -12.48
N VAL A 40 35.30 19.24 -13.58
CA VAL A 40 36.19 19.29 -14.74
C VAL A 40 37.28 20.34 -14.55
N ALA A 41 36.98 21.48 -13.96
CA ALA A 41 37.96 22.57 -13.78
C ALA A 41 39.04 22.23 -12.73
N GLY A 42 38.71 21.48 -11.67
CA GLY A 42 39.67 21.15 -10.60
C GLY A 42 40.95 20.46 -11.09
N PRO A 43 40.89 19.32 -11.82
CA PRO A 43 42.06 18.66 -12.36
C PRO A 43 42.87 19.54 -13.32
N TYR A 44 42.22 20.42 -14.08
CA TYR A 44 42.90 21.38 -14.96
C TYR A 44 43.67 22.44 -14.15
N ALA A 45 43.09 22.97 -13.08
CA ALA A 45 43.77 23.87 -12.15
C ALA A 45 44.99 23.20 -11.49
N LEU A 46 44.90 21.91 -11.13
CA LEU A 46 46.02 21.13 -10.60
C LEU A 46 47.15 20.97 -11.62
N LYS A 47 46.81 20.69 -12.89
CA LYS A 47 47.81 20.68 -13.99
C LYS A 47 48.57 21.99 -14.06
N LEU A 48 47.86 23.14 -14.10
CA LEU A 48 48.49 24.46 -14.18
C LEU A 48 49.39 24.77 -12.99
N LEU A 49 48.98 24.30 -11.80
CA LEU A 49 49.80 24.43 -10.59
C LEU A 49 51.13 23.67 -10.75
N ILE A 50 51.09 22.43 -11.22
CA ILE A 50 52.27 21.58 -11.35
C ILE A 50 53.20 22.06 -12.45
N ASP A 51 52.65 22.44 -13.62
CA ASP A 51 53.44 23.01 -14.72
C ASP A 51 54.14 24.32 -14.28
N ALA A 52 53.48 25.14 -13.43
CA ALA A 52 54.07 26.34 -12.85
C ALA A 52 55.20 26.06 -11.84
N LEU A 53 55.12 24.96 -11.11
CA LEU A 53 56.16 24.49 -10.18
C LEU A 53 57.39 23.96 -10.94
N ASP A 54 57.19 23.12 -11.97
CA ASP A 54 58.27 22.54 -12.78
C ASP A 54 59.00 23.58 -13.58
N GLY A 55 58.29 24.55 -14.16
CA GLY A 55 58.87 25.58 -15.00
C GLY A 55 59.59 26.72 -14.27
N GLN A 56 59.60 26.76 -12.93
CA GLN A 56 60.09 27.87 -12.08
C GLN A 56 59.58 29.25 -12.51
N THR A 57 58.53 29.31 -13.31
CA THR A 57 57.98 30.52 -13.93
C THR A 57 56.87 31.18 -13.13
N GLY A 58 56.49 30.56 -11.99
CA GLY A 58 55.38 30.99 -11.15
C GLY A 58 55.81 31.91 -10.02
N GLY A 59 55.57 33.22 -10.13
CA GLY A 59 55.61 34.06 -8.94
C GLY A 59 54.60 33.58 -7.87
N ALA A 60 54.86 33.83 -6.59
CA ALA A 60 54.06 33.36 -5.46
C ALA A 60 52.53 33.62 -5.63
N ILE A 61 52.17 34.70 -6.31
CA ILE A 61 50.77 35.08 -6.57
C ILE A 61 50.07 34.07 -7.52
N ARG A 62 50.75 33.63 -8.59
CA ARG A 62 50.19 32.64 -9.52
C ARG A 62 50.01 31.27 -8.87
N LEU A 63 50.99 30.82 -8.10
CA LEU A 63 50.93 29.57 -7.33
C LEU A 63 49.75 29.60 -6.34
N SER A 64 49.62 30.68 -5.56
CA SER A 64 48.50 30.85 -4.62
C SER A 64 47.15 30.79 -5.33
N PHE A 65 47.04 31.43 -6.51
CA PHE A 65 45.80 31.41 -7.32
C PHE A 65 45.44 29.98 -7.76
N TYR A 66 46.40 29.21 -8.29
CA TYR A 66 46.13 27.84 -8.74
C TYR A 66 45.79 26.91 -7.58
N VAL A 67 46.43 27.06 -6.41
CA VAL A 67 46.09 26.32 -5.20
C VAL A 67 44.64 26.64 -4.76
N LEU A 68 44.32 27.93 -4.68
CA LEU A 68 42.94 28.35 -4.29
C LEU A 68 41.91 27.90 -5.32
N ALA A 69 42.21 27.92 -6.62
CA ALA A 69 41.31 27.43 -7.65
C ALA A 69 41.08 25.92 -7.52
N PHE A 70 42.13 25.12 -7.32
CA PHE A 70 42.03 23.68 -7.17
C PHE A 70 41.24 23.32 -5.90
N VAL A 71 41.62 23.87 -4.72
CA VAL A 71 40.95 23.62 -3.45
C VAL A 71 39.50 24.12 -3.47
N GLY A 72 39.30 25.31 -4.06
CA GLY A 72 37.95 25.88 -4.22
C GLY A 72 37.04 25.03 -5.11
N CYS A 73 37.56 24.48 -6.22
CA CYS A 73 36.81 23.53 -7.04
C CYS A 73 36.51 22.23 -6.28
N TRP A 74 37.47 21.69 -5.53
CA TRP A 74 37.29 20.45 -4.80
C TRP A 74 36.31 20.61 -3.63
N ALA A 75 36.53 21.58 -2.74
CA ALA A 75 35.67 21.84 -1.61
C ALA A 75 34.28 22.37 -2.04
N GLY A 76 34.27 23.26 -3.04
CA GLY A 76 33.06 23.81 -3.61
C GLY A 76 32.17 22.75 -4.23
N ALA A 77 32.74 21.82 -5.00
CA ALA A 77 31.95 20.69 -5.55
C ALA A 77 31.29 19.85 -4.45
N SER A 78 32.04 19.53 -3.38
CA SER A 78 31.50 18.73 -2.26
C SER A 78 30.40 19.46 -1.48
N ILE A 79 30.55 20.77 -1.24
CA ILE A 79 29.53 21.60 -0.57
C ILE A 79 28.26 21.68 -1.43
N VAL A 80 28.43 21.97 -2.72
CA VAL A 80 27.31 22.10 -3.66
C VAL A 80 26.59 20.76 -3.86
N GLU A 81 27.32 19.64 -3.92
CA GLU A 81 26.73 18.29 -3.98
C GLU A 81 25.87 18.01 -2.73
N THR A 82 26.35 18.38 -1.53
CA THR A 82 25.59 18.24 -0.29
C THR A 82 24.32 19.11 -0.30
N ALA A 83 24.43 20.35 -0.77
CA ALA A 83 23.26 21.25 -0.91
C ALA A 83 22.23 20.71 -1.92
N ARG A 84 22.68 20.07 -3.01
CA ARG A 84 21.82 19.41 -4.00
C ARG A 84 21.02 18.26 -3.37
N LEU A 85 21.65 17.47 -2.49
CA LEU A 85 20.97 16.36 -1.81
C LEU A 85 19.74 16.84 -1.03
N ALA A 86 19.81 18.00 -0.36
CA ALA A 86 18.66 18.59 0.34
C ALA A 86 17.51 18.90 -0.62
N CYS A 87 17.81 19.52 -1.78
CA CYS A 87 16.79 19.80 -2.81
C CYS A 87 16.14 18.53 -3.36
N THR A 88 16.92 17.46 -3.50
CA THR A 88 16.42 16.18 -3.99
C THR A 88 15.54 15.47 -2.96
N ALA A 89 15.91 15.53 -1.68
CA ALA A 89 15.12 14.97 -0.59
C ALA A 89 13.71 15.60 -0.55
N ASP A 90 13.61 16.92 -0.62
CA ASP A 90 12.33 17.63 -0.69
C ASP A 90 11.45 17.16 -1.86
N MET A 91 12.08 16.93 -3.02
CA MET A 91 11.38 16.48 -4.22
C MET A 91 10.89 15.04 -4.08
N VAL A 92 11.70 14.13 -3.54
CA VAL A 92 11.33 12.73 -3.29
C VAL A 92 10.17 12.66 -2.30
N GLU A 93 10.22 13.46 -1.23
CA GLU A 93 9.16 13.51 -0.22
C GLU A 93 7.83 14.03 -0.81
N ALA A 94 7.88 15.10 -1.61
CA ALA A 94 6.70 15.63 -2.30
C ALA A 94 6.08 14.61 -3.26
N LEU A 95 6.89 13.86 -4.00
CA LEU A 95 6.42 12.78 -4.87
C LEU A 95 5.84 11.63 -4.07
N THR A 96 6.51 11.20 -3.01
CA THR A 96 6.04 10.13 -2.12
C THR A 96 4.67 10.46 -1.55
N ARG A 97 4.51 11.67 -1.00
CA ARG A 97 3.23 12.15 -0.48
C ARG A 97 2.13 12.10 -1.55
N ARG A 98 2.41 12.61 -2.74
CA ARG A 98 1.45 12.63 -3.85
C ARG A 98 1.03 11.23 -4.27
N PHE A 99 2.00 10.35 -4.53
CA PHE A 99 1.73 8.97 -4.93
C PHE A 99 0.96 8.21 -3.86
N THR A 100 1.32 8.39 -2.59
CA THR A 100 0.64 7.73 -1.47
C THR A 100 -0.82 8.17 -1.37
N ILE A 101 -1.10 9.48 -1.42
CA ILE A 101 -2.47 10.01 -1.35
C ILE A 101 -3.28 9.56 -2.57
N ASP A 102 -2.73 9.68 -3.78
CA ASP A 102 -3.40 9.26 -5.02
C ASP A 102 -3.69 7.74 -5.01
N ALA A 103 -2.72 6.93 -4.56
CA ALA A 103 -2.87 5.48 -4.46
C ALA A 103 -3.94 5.10 -3.42
N LEU A 104 -3.92 5.69 -2.23
CA LEU A 104 -4.93 5.44 -1.20
C LEU A 104 -6.33 5.85 -1.67
N GLY A 105 -6.46 7.04 -2.28
CA GLY A 105 -7.74 7.52 -2.81
C GLY A 105 -8.37 6.61 -3.85
N SER A 106 -7.55 5.90 -4.64
CA SER A 106 -8.00 4.95 -5.66
C SER A 106 -8.23 3.55 -5.10
N THR A 107 -7.37 3.14 -4.15
CA THR A 107 -7.32 1.74 -3.71
C THR A 107 -8.36 1.43 -2.64
N LEU A 108 -8.65 2.38 -1.74
CA LEU A 108 -9.63 2.16 -0.67
C LEU A 108 -11.00 1.75 -1.22
N PRO A 109 -11.59 2.43 -2.23
CA PRO A 109 -12.83 1.98 -2.85
C PRO A 109 -12.70 0.59 -3.51
N ALA A 110 -11.58 0.33 -4.19
CA ALA A 110 -11.36 -0.93 -4.89
C ALA A 110 -11.20 -2.13 -3.95
N ILE A 111 -10.54 -1.96 -2.80
CA ILE A 111 -10.45 -3.00 -1.76
C ILE A 111 -11.83 -3.32 -1.20
N THR A 112 -12.65 -2.29 -0.98
CA THR A 112 -14.01 -2.46 -0.48
C THR A 112 -14.86 -3.25 -1.47
N ALA A 113 -14.74 -2.97 -2.79
CA ALA A 113 -15.50 -3.65 -3.84
C ALA A 113 -15.06 -5.10 -4.10
N ALA A 114 -13.76 -5.40 -3.96
CA ALA A 114 -13.23 -6.66 -4.46
C ALA A 114 -13.17 -7.80 -3.44
N ARG A 115 -13.34 -7.54 -2.12
CA ARG A 115 -13.03 -8.51 -1.04
C ARG A 115 -11.68 -9.23 -1.25
N ASP A 116 -10.84 -8.67 -2.14
CA ASP A 116 -9.64 -9.32 -2.65
C ASP A 116 -8.50 -9.16 -1.64
N SER A 117 -7.74 -10.22 -1.46
CA SER A 117 -6.51 -10.30 -0.65
C SER A 117 -5.45 -9.24 -1.00
N LYS A 118 -5.68 -8.44 -2.03
CA LYS A 118 -4.78 -7.35 -2.46
C LYS A 118 -4.65 -6.23 -1.43
N GLY A 119 -5.64 -6.03 -0.56
CA GLY A 119 -5.57 -5.02 0.49
C GLY A 119 -4.35 -5.16 1.40
N GLY A 120 -3.97 -6.39 1.74
CA GLY A 120 -2.78 -6.68 2.54
C GLY A 120 -1.44 -6.36 1.86
N ARG A 121 -1.41 -6.16 0.52
CA ARG A 121 -0.19 -5.82 -0.24
C ARG A 121 0.07 -4.33 -0.34
N VAL A 122 -0.97 -3.51 -0.24
CA VAL A 122 -0.89 -2.05 -0.43
C VAL A 122 0.05 -1.37 0.57
N PRO A 123 -0.01 -1.65 1.89
CA PRO A 123 0.93 -1.07 2.84
C PRO A 123 2.39 -1.35 2.47
N GLY A 124 2.72 -2.60 2.13
CA GLY A 124 4.07 -2.98 1.74
C GLY A 124 4.54 -2.37 0.41
N MET A 125 3.63 -2.06 -0.52
CA MET A 125 3.96 -1.32 -1.75
C MET A 125 4.27 0.14 -1.42
N LEU A 126 3.47 0.79 -0.57
CA LEU A 126 3.63 2.18 -0.17
C LEU A 126 4.88 2.37 0.71
N GLU A 127 5.20 1.44 1.58
CA GLU A 127 6.41 1.45 2.41
C GLU A 127 7.70 1.44 1.58
N ARG A 128 7.73 0.71 0.46
CA ARG A 128 8.90 0.63 -0.45
C ARG A 128 9.01 1.81 -1.40
N LEU A 129 7.95 2.61 -1.54
CA LEU A 129 7.88 3.69 -2.51
C LEU A 129 8.94 4.77 -2.29
N PRO A 130 9.19 5.31 -1.07
CA PRO A 130 10.20 6.34 -0.83
C PRO A 130 11.59 5.90 -1.28
N PHE A 131 12.00 4.68 -0.90
CA PHE A 131 13.28 4.11 -1.31
C PHE A 131 13.38 3.95 -2.83
N SER A 132 12.31 3.48 -3.47
CA SER A 132 12.26 3.30 -4.93
C SER A 132 12.34 4.64 -5.67
N LEU A 133 11.66 5.68 -5.19
CA LEU A 133 11.74 7.03 -5.74
C LEU A 133 13.14 7.62 -5.55
N THR A 134 13.72 7.49 -4.36
CA THR A 134 15.09 7.93 -4.09
C THR A 134 16.08 7.28 -5.05
N LEU A 135 15.97 5.96 -5.24
CA LEU A 135 16.89 5.25 -6.15
C LEU A 135 16.75 5.68 -7.61
N VAL A 136 15.54 5.96 -8.08
CA VAL A 136 15.31 6.45 -9.44
C VAL A 136 15.77 7.90 -9.58
N VAL A 137 15.41 8.77 -8.66
CA VAL A 137 15.74 10.20 -8.73
C VAL A 137 17.22 10.44 -8.46
N GLU A 138 17.73 9.97 -7.31
CA GLU A 138 19.15 10.13 -6.96
C GLU A 138 20.06 9.25 -7.82
N GLY A 139 19.68 7.99 -8.03
CA GLY A 139 20.52 7.04 -8.75
C GLY A 139 20.57 7.31 -10.25
N LEU A 140 19.42 7.36 -10.92
CA LEU A 140 19.38 7.51 -12.39
C LEU A 140 19.57 8.96 -12.82
N LEU A 141 18.88 9.92 -12.18
CA LEU A 141 18.91 11.31 -12.64
C LEU A 141 20.17 12.05 -12.15
N TRP A 142 20.47 11.97 -10.83
CA TRP A 142 21.50 12.79 -10.20
C TRP A 142 22.86 12.10 -10.00
N ARG A 143 22.97 10.80 -10.25
CA ARG A 143 24.27 10.10 -10.27
C ARG A 143 24.65 9.62 -11.65
N MET A 144 23.76 8.90 -12.34
CA MET A 144 24.12 8.30 -13.63
C MET A 144 24.31 9.35 -14.73
N ALA A 145 23.37 10.29 -14.88
CA ALA A 145 23.47 11.32 -15.93
C ALA A 145 24.68 12.24 -15.76
N PRO A 146 24.99 12.78 -14.56
CA PRO A 146 26.18 13.59 -14.33
C PRO A 146 27.51 12.86 -14.58
N VAL A 147 27.60 11.58 -14.17
CA VAL A 147 28.81 10.78 -14.43
C VAL A 147 29.06 10.64 -15.92
N VAL A 148 28.04 10.44 -16.74
CA VAL A 148 28.15 10.40 -18.19
C VAL A 148 28.59 11.77 -18.76
N LEU A 149 27.95 12.86 -18.28
CA LEU A 149 28.30 14.22 -18.70
C LEU A 149 29.75 14.60 -18.32
N GLN A 150 30.16 14.25 -17.09
CA GLN A 150 31.53 14.44 -16.64
C GLN A 150 32.53 13.62 -17.46
N ALA A 151 32.19 12.38 -17.81
CA ALA A 151 33.04 11.55 -18.66
C ALA A 151 33.24 12.16 -20.04
N VAL A 152 32.16 12.62 -20.68
CA VAL A 152 32.24 13.29 -21.98
C VAL A 152 33.04 14.58 -21.88
N ALA A 153 32.80 15.43 -20.89
CA ALA A 153 33.50 16.68 -20.67
C ALA A 153 35.00 16.46 -20.39
N SER A 154 35.34 15.47 -19.55
CA SER A 154 36.72 15.10 -19.27
C SER A 154 37.45 14.57 -20.50
N LEU A 155 36.80 13.72 -21.30
CA LEU A 155 37.35 13.25 -22.59
C LEU A 155 37.57 14.38 -23.57
N ALA A 156 36.68 15.37 -23.65
CA ALA A 156 36.83 16.55 -24.50
C ALA A 156 38.03 17.41 -24.07
N VAL A 157 38.24 17.62 -22.77
CA VAL A 157 39.41 18.35 -22.25
C VAL A 157 40.70 17.58 -22.56
N VAL A 158 40.73 16.26 -22.34
CA VAL A 158 41.90 15.43 -22.68
C VAL A 158 42.19 15.47 -24.17
N ALA A 159 41.16 15.40 -25.03
CA ALA A 159 41.31 15.45 -26.49
C ALA A 159 41.85 16.79 -26.99
N GLY A 160 41.59 17.90 -26.29
CA GLY A 160 42.10 19.23 -26.66
C GLY A 160 43.52 19.52 -26.19
N LEU A 161 44.04 18.78 -25.20
CA LEU A 161 45.31 19.09 -24.55
C LEU A 161 46.38 18.01 -24.72
N ILE A 162 45.99 16.76 -24.94
CA ILE A 162 46.87 15.59 -24.89
C ILE A 162 46.77 14.79 -26.19
N PRO A 163 47.86 14.10 -26.63
CA PRO A 163 47.84 13.33 -27.87
C PRO A 163 46.69 12.32 -27.95
N PRO A 164 46.06 12.12 -29.13
CA PRO A 164 44.82 11.35 -29.30
C PRO A 164 44.94 9.87 -28.91
N ARG A 165 46.15 9.29 -28.86
CA ARG A 165 46.39 7.93 -28.39
C ARG A 165 45.87 7.70 -26.92
N TYR A 166 46.01 8.70 -26.04
CA TYR A 166 45.57 8.63 -24.66
C TYR A 166 44.05 8.69 -24.55
N VAL A 167 43.42 9.51 -25.41
CA VAL A 167 41.93 9.55 -25.52
C VAL A 167 41.41 8.20 -25.95
N LEU A 168 42.06 7.53 -26.92
CA LEU A 168 41.64 6.19 -27.37
C LEU A 168 41.79 5.13 -26.29
N ILE A 169 42.89 5.13 -25.53
CA ILE A 169 43.09 4.19 -24.40
C ILE A 169 42.02 4.41 -23.35
N LEU A 170 41.74 5.67 -22.98
CA LEU A 170 40.74 6.00 -21.97
C LEU A 170 39.34 5.64 -22.46
N ALA A 171 38.98 5.95 -23.69
CA ALA A 171 37.71 5.61 -24.31
C ALA A 171 37.51 4.07 -24.42
N ALA A 172 38.55 3.34 -24.79
CA ALA A 172 38.50 1.87 -24.84
C ALA A 172 38.30 1.26 -23.44
N THR A 173 38.99 1.82 -22.43
CA THR A 173 38.80 1.39 -21.01
C THR A 173 37.37 1.64 -20.53
N LEU A 174 36.84 2.84 -20.79
CA LEU A 174 35.44 3.18 -20.44
C LEU A 174 34.45 2.32 -21.22
N GLY A 175 34.67 2.09 -22.49
CA GLY A 175 33.83 1.22 -23.32
C GLY A 175 33.81 -0.22 -22.80
N GLY A 176 34.97 -0.78 -22.50
CA GLY A 176 35.11 -2.10 -21.91
C GLY A 176 34.38 -2.21 -20.55
N PHE A 177 34.52 -1.18 -19.72
CA PHE A 177 33.79 -1.09 -18.44
C PHE A 177 32.27 -1.08 -18.65
N ILE A 178 31.74 -0.27 -19.56
CA ILE A 178 30.31 -0.18 -19.88
C ILE A 178 29.78 -1.54 -20.36
N VAL A 179 30.52 -2.22 -21.25
CA VAL A 179 30.17 -3.55 -21.77
C VAL A 179 30.13 -4.58 -20.62
N ALA A 180 31.15 -4.59 -19.76
CA ALA A 180 31.19 -5.47 -18.59
C ALA A 180 30.03 -5.19 -17.63
N THR A 181 29.69 -3.92 -17.40
CA THR A 181 28.56 -3.50 -16.60
C THR A 181 27.23 -3.99 -17.18
N TRP A 182 27.03 -3.83 -18.48
CA TRP A 182 25.83 -4.27 -19.18
C TRP A 182 25.61 -5.78 -19.06
N ILE A 183 26.65 -6.57 -19.37
CA ILE A 183 26.61 -8.04 -19.28
C ILE A 183 26.36 -8.48 -17.83
N GLY A 184 27.06 -7.84 -16.88
CA GLY A 184 26.90 -8.11 -15.46
C GLY A 184 25.50 -7.78 -14.95
N ALA A 185 24.93 -6.63 -15.33
CA ALA A 185 23.60 -6.19 -14.92
C ALA A 185 22.49 -7.14 -15.41
N VAL A 186 22.58 -7.63 -16.65
CA VAL A 186 21.62 -8.62 -17.19
C VAL A 186 21.64 -9.92 -16.39
N ARG A 187 22.83 -10.44 -16.08
CA ARG A 187 22.98 -11.66 -15.28
C ARG A 187 22.55 -11.47 -13.83
N HIS A 188 22.89 -10.34 -13.25
CA HIS A 188 22.55 -10.00 -11.88
C HIS A 188 21.04 -9.91 -11.67
N ARG A 189 20.28 -9.37 -12.63
CA ARG A 189 18.82 -9.24 -12.57
C ARG A 189 18.12 -10.57 -12.29
N ILE A 190 18.56 -11.66 -12.93
CA ILE A 190 17.97 -13.00 -12.74
C ILE A 190 18.11 -13.45 -11.28
N HIS A 191 19.28 -13.22 -10.68
CA HIS A 191 19.55 -13.60 -9.29
C HIS A 191 18.85 -12.66 -8.30
N ALA A 192 18.71 -11.37 -8.64
CA ALA A 192 17.99 -10.38 -7.84
C ALA A 192 16.49 -10.71 -7.78
N ASP A 193 15.87 -11.05 -8.92
CA ASP A 193 14.46 -11.43 -8.99
C ASP A 193 14.18 -12.69 -8.14
N ALA A 194 15.05 -13.70 -8.20
CA ALA A 194 14.95 -14.89 -7.36
C ALA A 194 15.09 -14.58 -5.86
N THR A 195 15.98 -13.64 -5.49
CA THR A 195 16.19 -13.22 -4.10
C THR A 195 14.99 -12.42 -3.58
N ASN A 196 14.40 -11.56 -4.42
CA ASN A 196 13.21 -10.79 -4.08
C ASN A 196 11.99 -11.71 -3.88
N ALA A 197 11.81 -12.71 -4.75
CA ALA A 197 10.75 -13.71 -4.60
C ALA A 197 10.90 -14.49 -3.28
N ALA A 198 12.13 -14.93 -2.95
CA ALA A 198 12.41 -15.60 -1.68
C ALA A 198 12.18 -14.68 -0.48
N ALA A 199 12.55 -13.41 -0.57
CA ALA A 199 12.32 -12.43 0.50
C ALA A 199 10.82 -12.19 0.73
N SER A 200 10.02 -12.11 -0.34
CA SER A 200 8.56 -11.98 -0.24
C SER A 200 7.93 -13.22 0.42
N GLY A 201 8.43 -14.42 0.09
CA GLY A 201 8.01 -15.66 0.75
C GLY A 201 8.28 -15.64 2.26
N VAL A 202 9.49 -15.23 2.66
CA VAL A 202 9.85 -15.09 4.08
C VAL A 202 8.94 -14.11 4.80
N SER A 203 8.69 -12.92 4.21
CA SER A 203 7.80 -11.92 4.80
C SER A 203 6.37 -12.44 4.97
N GLY A 204 5.88 -13.19 3.98
CA GLY A 204 4.56 -13.84 4.06
C GLY A 204 4.47 -14.83 5.22
N THR A 205 5.45 -15.75 5.32
CA THR A 205 5.48 -16.76 6.40
C THR A 205 5.62 -16.13 7.78
N ILE A 206 6.53 -15.16 7.94
CA ILE A 206 6.69 -14.46 9.22
C ILE A 206 5.39 -13.71 9.58
N GLY A 207 4.77 -13.05 8.63
CA GLY A 207 3.49 -12.38 8.84
C GLY A 207 2.37 -13.33 9.27
N ASP A 208 2.32 -14.53 8.70
CA ASP A 208 1.37 -15.57 9.10
C ASP A 208 1.63 -16.10 10.52
N LEU A 209 2.89 -16.36 10.85
CA LEU A 209 3.27 -16.81 12.20
C LEU A 209 2.90 -15.78 13.27
N VAL A 210 3.17 -14.50 13.02
CA VAL A 210 2.86 -13.42 13.95
C VAL A 210 1.34 -13.27 14.12
N ARG A 211 0.57 -13.29 13.03
CA ARG A 211 -0.91 -13.23 13.10
C ARG A 211 -1.52 -14.41 13.83
N ASN A 212 -0.92 -15.59 13.73
CA ASN A 212 -1.38 -16.82 14.36
C ASN A 212 -0.59 -17.18 15.63
N ALA A 213 0.13 -16.23 16.25
CA ALA A 213 1.02 -16.49 17.40
C ALA A 213 0.31 -17.26 18.52
N HIS A 214 -0.89 -16.86 18.91
CA HIS A 214 -1.69 -17.56 19.93
C HIS A 214 -1.93 -19.03 19.57
N ARG A 215 -2.28 -19.30 18.32
CA ARG A 215 -2.53 -20.67 17.84
C ARG A 215 -1.24 -21.51 17.86
N VAL A 216 -0.13 -20.93 17.42
CA VAL A 216 1.19 -21.60 17.40
C VAL A 216 1.62 -21.97 18.83
N VAL A 217 1.56 -21.01 19.75
CA VAL A 217 2.01 -21.19 21.14
C VAL A 217 1.07 -22.12 21.92
N LEU A 218 -0.24 -21.86 21.87
CA LEU A 218 -1.22 -22.65 22.64
C LEU A 218 -1.35 -24.09 22.16
N ASN A 219 -1.07 -24.38 20.90
CA ASN A 219 -1.07 -25.75 20.37
C ASN A 219 0.29 -26.45 20.46
N GLY A 220 1.32 -25.82 21.08
CA GLY A 220 2.64 -26.41 21.23
C GLY A 220 3.39 -26.62 19.91
N ALA A 221 3.06 -25.84 18.85
CA ALA A 221 3.64 -26.00 17.53
C ALA A 221 4.89 -25.14 17.28
N LEU A 222 5.41 -24.43 18.30
CA LEU A 222 6.46 -23.43 18.15
C LEU A 222 7.73 -23.98 17.49
N ASP A 223 8.24 -25.11 17.97
CA ASP A 223 9.49 -25.70 17.44
C ASP A 223 9.34 -26.10 15.97
N ARG A 224 8.19 -26.66 15.59
CA ARG A 224 7.90 -27.03 14.20
C ARG A 224 7.88 -25.80 13.29
N GLU A 225 7.17 -24.76 13.69
CA GLU A 225 7.05 -23.54 12.90
C GLU A 225 8.39 -22.79 12.77
N LEU A 226 9.23 -22.83 13.81
CA LEU A 226 10.57 -22.28 13.75
C LEU A 226 11.49 -23.07 12.81
N LEU A 227 11.36 -24.40 12.73
CA LEU A 227 12.08 -25.22 11.75
C LEU A 227 11.66 -24.91 10.32
N ASP A 228 10.36 -24.76 10.08
CA ASP A 228 9.83 -24.38 8.77
C ASP A 228 10.33 -22.98 8.37
N ALA A 229 10.30 -22.02 9.29
CA ALA A 229 10.87 -20.69 9.08
C ALA A 229 12.37 -20.72 8.77
N GLN A 230 13.17 -21.55 9.48
CA GLN A 230 14.60 -21.76 9.20
C GLN A 230 14.82 -22.30 7.78
N THR A 231 13.98 -23.21 7.33
CA THR A 231 14.06 -23.78 5.98
C THR A 231 13.87 -22.71 4.92
N ILE A 232 12.85 -21.87 5.05
CA ILE A 232 12.56 -20.77 4.12
C ILE A 232 13.69 -19.71 4.15
N LEU A 233 14.21 -19.39 5.34
CA LEU A 233 15.35 -18.49 5.51
C LEU A 233 16.63 -19.06 4.86
N SER A 234 16.83 -20.37 4.89
CA SER A 234 17.97 -21.03 4.24
C SER A 234 17.91 -20.91 2.71
N VAL A 235 16.71 -21.03 2.12
CA VAL A 235 16.48 -20.80 0.69
C VAL A 235 16.80 -19.34 0.32
N LYS A 236 16.31 -18.35 1.11
CA LYS A 236 16.64 -16.93 0.93
C LYS A 236 18.15 -16.69 1.00
N ARG A 237 18.84 -17.30 1.98
CA ARG A 237 20.31 -17.21 2.12
C ARG A 237 21.01 -17.73 0.86
N GLY A 238 20.59 -18.88 0.32
CA GLY A 238 21.17 -19.47 -0.88
C GLY A 238 20.98 -18.60 -2.13
N THR A 239 19.82 -17.98 -2.31
CA THR A 239 19.57 -17.05 -3.41
C THR A 239 20.39 -15.76 -3.26
N ALA A 240 20.46 -15.20 -2.04
CA ALA A 240 21.25 -14.01 -1.75
C ALA A 240 22.75 -14.27 -2.01
N GLN A 241 23.30 -15.42 -1.61
CA GLN A 241 24.68 -15.76 -1.90
C GLN A 241 24.98 -15.82 -3.41
N ARG A 242 24.08 -16.38 -4.22
CA ARG A 242 24.22 -16.39 -5.69
C ARG A 242 24.19 -14.98 -6.27
N MET A 243 23.31 -14.13 -5.74
CA MET A 243 23.22 -12.72 -6.13
C MET A 243 24.52 -11.98 -5.82
N TYR A 244 25.06 -12.10 -4.59
CA TYR A 244 26.32 -11.45 -4.20
C TYR A 244 27.53 -11.98 -4.99
N ARG A 245 27.59 -13.29 -5.27
CA ARG A 245 28.64 -13.85 -6.15
C ARG A 245 28.60 -13.25 -7.54
N SER A 246 27.39 -13.05 -8.10
CA SER A 246 27.21 -12.38 -9.40
C SER A 246 27.74 -10.95 -9.37
N LEU A 247 27.48 -10.18 -8.31
CA LEU A 247 28.02 -8.83 -8.11
C LEU A 247 29.54 -8.84 -7.97
N THR A 248 30.09 -9.78 -7.20
CA THR A 248 31.56 -9.90 -7.02
C THR A 248 32.25 -10.20 -8.35
N VAL A 249 31.75 -11.13 -9.16
CA VAL A 249 32.31 -11.43 -10.47
C VAL A 249 32.26 -10.22 -11.39
N MET A 250 31.12 -9.50 -11.40
CA MET A 250 30.99 -8.27 -12.17
C MET A 250 32.03 -7.22 -11.72
N ALA A 251 32.17 -6.99 -10.42
CA ALA A 251 33.13 -6.03 -9.87
C ALA A 251 34.59 -6.41 -10.20
N VAL A 252 34.95 -7.69 -10.08
CA VAL A 252 36.30 -8.17 -10.44
C VAL A 252 36.61 -7.90 -11.93
N LEU A 253 35.67 -8.19 -12.81
CA LEU A 253 35.83 -7.90 -14.26
C LEU A 253 35.96 -6.41 -14.51
N GLN A 254 35.12 -5.58 -13.90
CA GLN A 254 35.14 -4.13 -14.05
C GLN A 254 36.47 -3.54 -13.58
N PHE A 255 36.91 -3.85 -12.35
CA PHE A 255 38.17 -3.36 -11.81
C PHE A 255 39.37 -3.95 -12.52
N GLY A 256 39.29 -5.17 -13.08
CA GLY A 256 40.31 -5.77 -13.91
C GLY A 256 40.51 -4.99 -15.21
N ILE A 257 39.41 -4.64 -15.91
CA ILE A 257 39.47 -3.83 -17.16
C ILE A 257 40.04 -2.45 -16.87
N VAL A 258 39.56 -1.80 -15.81
CA VAL A 258 40.05 -0.48 -15.40
C VAL A 258 41.51 -0.53 -14.97
N GLY A 259 41.92 -1.50 -14.18
CA GLY A 259 43.29 -1.69 -13.73
C GLY A 259 44.24 -1.88 -14.91
N LEU A 260 43.87 -2.71 -15.88
CA LEU A 260 44.65 -2.91 -17.12
C LEU A 260 44.73 -1.62 -17.93
N GLY A 261 43.59 -0.94 -18.14
CA GLY A 261 43.54 0.31 -18.89
C GLY A 261 44.38 1.43 -18.28
N LEU A 262 44.29 1.59 -16.94
CA LEU A 262 45.09 2.53 -16.17
C LEU A 262 46.59 2.18 -16.23
N THR A 263 46.95 0.91 -16.15
CA THR A 263 48.35 0.47 -16.26
C THR A 263 48.92 0.86 -17.61
N VAL A 264 48.22 0.54 -18.68
CA VAL A 264 48.65 0.91 -20.05
C VAL A 264 48.72 2.43 -20.19
N LEU A 265 47.71 3.16 -19.74
CA LEU A 265 47.63 4.62 -19.83
C LEU A 265 48.83 5.29 -19.13
N LEU A 266 49.05 4.93 -17.86
CA LEU A 266 50.07 5.56 -17.03
C LEU A 266 51.48 5.14 -17.41
N LEU A 267 51.68 3.90 -17.90
CA LEU A 267 52.96 3.45 -18.39
C LEU A 267 53.40 4.26 -19.63
N PHE A 268 52.52 4.40 -20.65
CA PHE A 268 52.82 5.19 -21.83
C PHE A 268 52.99 6.67 -21.48
N ALA A 269 52.15 7.24 -20.64
CA ALA A 269 52.28 8.64 -20.22
C ALA A 269 53.58 8.89 -19.42
N GLY A 270 53.96 7.99 -18.53
CA GLY A 270 55.21 8.06 -17.77
C GLY A 270 56.45 7.99 -18.67
N LEU A 271 56.43 7.10 -19.71
CA LEU A 271 57.50 7.03 -20.71
C LEU A 271 57.61 8.32 -21.53
N ASP A 272 56.48 8.95 -21.91
CA ASP A 272 56.49 10.22 -22.63
C ASP A 272 56.99 11.39 -21.78
N VAL A 273 56.67 11.41 -20.47
CA VAL A 273 57.26 12.38 -19.53
C VAL A 273 58.77 12.19 -19.43
N ALA A 274 59.25 10.95 -19.25
CA ALA A 274 60.69 10.65 -19.19
C ALA A 274 61.45 11.04 -20.48
N GLN A 275 60.78 11.05 -21.63
CA GLN A 275 61.35 11.45 -22.93
C GLN A 275 61.10 12.93 -23.25
N GLY A 276 60.54 13.72 -22.35
CA GLY A 276 60.27 15.14 -22.54
C GLY A 276 59.17 15.45 -23.57
N ARG A 277 58.35 14.46 -23.93
CA ARG A 277 57.24 14.62 -24.91
C ARG A 277 55.94 15.04 -24.25
N MET A 278 55.85 14.98 -22.92
CA MET A 278 54.67 15.31 -22.11
C MET A 278 55.14 16.03 -20.85
N THR A 279 54.35 17.00 -20.35
CA THR A 279 54.66 17.68 -19.09
C THR A 279 54.22 16.83 -17.90
N THR A 280 54.80 17.05 -16.72
CA THR A 280 54.38 16.42 -15.47
C THR A 280 52.93 16.78 -15.12
N GLY A 281 52.53 18.02 -15.45
CA GLY A 281 51.16 18.48 -15.29
C GLY A 281 50.17 17.73 -16.17
N ASP A 282 50.54 17.41 -17.44
CA ASP A 282 49.70 16.60 -18.32
C ASP A 282 49.52 15.16 -17.81
N PHE A 283 50.59 14.56 -17.27
CA PHE A 283 50.55 13.24 -16.67
C PHE A 283 49.55 13.20 -15.47
N ILE A 284 49.64 14.19 -14.58
CA ILE A 284 48.78 14.27 -13.42
C ILE A 284 47.34 14.59 -13.81
N LEU A 285 47.11 15.43 -14.82
CA LEU A 285 45.79 15.68 -15.38
C LEU A 285 45.15 14.36 -15.86
N LEU A 286 45.91 13.60 -16.66
CA LEU A 286 45.45 12.33 -17.22
C LEU A 286 45.13 11.32 -16.13
N GLN A 287 46.03 11.17 -15.14
CA GLN A 287 45.81 10.33 -13.98
C GLN A 287 44.55 10.72 -13.19
N THR A 288 44.40 12.03 -12.91
CA THR A 288 43.29 12.54 -12.09
C THR A 288 41.94 12.30 -12.79
N TYR A 289 41.83 12.56 -14.07
CA TYR A 289 40.60 12.27 -14.82
C TYR A 289 40.33 10.77 -14.89
N ALA A 290 41.34 9.95 -15.14
CA ALA A 290 41.17 8.51 -15.22
C ALA A 290 40.62 7.92 -13.89
N PHE A 291 41.20 8.30 -12.74
CA PHE A 291 40.70 7.88 -11.42
C PHE A 291 39.30 8.45 -11.09
N ARG A 292 39.09 9.73 -11.43
CA ARG A 292 37.82 10.42 -11.15
C ARG A 292 36.64 9.83 -11.95
N LEU A 293 36.90 9.28 -13.12
CA LEU A 293 35.86 8.60 -13.91
C LEU A 293 35.60 7.17 -13.42
N THR A 294 36.61 6.50 -12.88
CA THR A 294 36.52 5.09 -12.49
C THR A 294 35.65 4.86 -11.26
N VAL A 295 35.81 5.68 -10.22
CA VAL A 295 35.13 5.50 -8.94
C VAL A 295 33.60 5.61 -9.05
N PRO A 296 33.04 6.65 -9.69
CA PRO A 296 31.59 6.74 -9.86
C PRO A 296 31.00 5.66 -10.76
N LEU A 297 31.77 5.22 -11.78
CA LEU A 297 31.34 4.16 -12.70
C LEU A 297 31.10 2.83 -11.99
N SER A 298 31.86 2.50 -10.96
CA SER A 298 31.66 1.27 -10.20
C SER A 298 30.29 1.22 -9.50
N SER A 299 29.75 2.37 -9.09
CA SER A 299 28.41 2.46 -8.48
C SER A 299 27.27 2.35 -9.50
N LEU A 300 27.51 2.63 -10.78
CA LEU A 300 26.47 2.57 -11.82
C LEU A 300 25.94 1.15 -12.02
N GLY A 301 26.79 0.14 -11.93
CA GLY A 301 26.35 -1.26 -12.03
C GLY A 301 25.32 -1.63 -10.98
N TYR A 302 25.55 -1.21 -9.73
CA TYR A 302 24.61 -1.40 -8.63
C TYR A 302 23.32 -0.61 -8.85
N ILE A 303 23.41 0.67 -9.23
CA ILE A 303 22.24 1.52 -9.49
C ILE A 303 21.37 0.94 -10.59
N LEU A 304 21.96 0.51 -11.71
CA LEU A 304 21.23 -0.11 -12.82
C LEU A 304 20.56 -1.42 -12.42
N ALA A 305 21.23 -2.24 -11.62
CA ALA A 305 20.66 -3.49 -11.11
C ALA A 305 19.44 -3.24 -10.21
N GLN A 306 19.50 -2.24 -9.34
CA GLN A 306 18.41 -1.88 -8.43
C GLN A 306 17.29 -1.07 -9.10
N ALA A 307 17.61 -0.31 -10.13
CA ALA A 307 16.65 0.54 -10.83
C ALA A 307 15.48 -0.25 -11.43
N GLY A 308 15.75 -1.47 -11.92
CA GLY A 308 14.69 -2.36 -12.44
C GLY A 308 13.63 -2.68 -11.40
N VAL A 309 14.04 -3.01 -10.17
CA VAL A 309 13.15 -3.31 -9.04
C VAL A 309 12.41 -2.05 -8.58
N ALA A 310 13.12 -0.93 -8.46
CA ALA A 310 12.52 0.34 -8.07
C ALA A 310 11.44 0.80 -9.07
N ILE A 311 11.72 0.70 -10.36
CA ILE A 311 10.75 1.03 -11.41
C ILE A 311 9.55 0.09 -11.37
N ALA A 312 9.75 -1.21 -11.07
CA ALA A 312 8.64 -2.14 -10.90
C ALA A 312 7.75 -1.75 -9.69
N ASN A 313 8.35 -1.43 -8.54
CA ASN A 313 7.60 -0.96 -7.36
C ASN A 313 6.80 0.33 -7.67
N ILE A 314 7.41 1.30 -8.34
CA ILE A 314 6.73 2.53 -8.74
C ILE A 314 5.58 2.22 -9.71
N ARG A 315 5.80 1.33 -10.68
CA ARG A 315 4.76 0.89 -11.64
C ARG A 315 3.57 0.25 -10.92
N ASP A 316 3.84 -0.58 -9.92
CA ASP A 316 2.79 -1.26 -9.17
C ASP A 316 1.94 -0.24 -8.39
N VAL A 317 2.56 0.77 -7.77
CA VAL A 317 1.84 1.88 -7.12
C VAL A 317 1.09 2.75 -8.14
N MET A 318 1.69 3.03 -9.31
CA MET A 318 0.99 3.77 -10.39
C MET A 318 -0.20 2.99 -10.95
N GLY A 319 -0.12 1.65 -10.97
CA GLY A 319 -1.22 0.77 -11.36
C GLY A 319 -2.44 0.89 -10.45
N LEU A 320 -2.24 1.20 -9.18
CA LEU A 320 -3.32 1.45 -8.23
C LEU A 320 -4.14 2.72 -8.57
N ARG A 321 -3.53 3.70 -9.24
CA ARG A 321 -4.19 4.98 -9.63
C ARG A 321 -5.19 4.83 -10.78
N GLN A 322 -5.08 3.78 -11.59
CA GLN A 322 -5.90 3.62 -12.81
C GLN A 322 -7.33 3.15 -12.54
N VAL A 323 -7.64 2.72 -11.31
CA VAL A 323 -8.96 2.18 -10.93
C VAL A 323 -9.98 3.28 -10.58
N ALA A 324 -9.58 4.54 -10.41
CA ALA A 324 -10.41 5.61 -9.85
C ALA A 324 -10.83 6.72 -10.84
N ALA A 325 -10.95 6.43 -12.11
CA ALA A 325 -11.25 7.43 -13.14
C ALA A 325 -12.74 7.49 -13.53
N ASP A 326 -13.66 7.43 -12.55
CA ASP A 326 -15.09 7.71 -12.79
C ASP A 326 -15.58 8.74 -11.78
N ASP A 327 -15.28 10.00 -12.01
CA ASP A 327 -15.67 11.12 -11.16
C ASP A 327 -16.29 12.24 -12.05
N GLU A 328 -17.40 11.96 -12.72
CA GLU A 328 -18.17 13.00 -13.42
C GLU A 328 -19.65 12.92 -13.05
N GLY A 329 -20.09 13.87 -12.22
CA GLY A 329 -21.47 14.26 -12.07
C GLY A 329 -22.07 14.10 -10.69
N MET A 330 -22.11 15.20 -9.93
CA MET A 330 -22.89 15.29 -8.69
C MET A 330 -24.39 15.14 -9.02
N ARG A 331 -25.00 14.03 -8.60
CA ARG A 331 -26.45 13.81 -8.77
C ARG A 331 -27.21 14.29 -7.54
N PRO A 332 -28.44 14.79 -7.69
CA PRO A 332 -29.24 15.22 -6.56
C PRO A 332 -29.53 14.04 -5.62
N ILE A 333 -29.30 14.24 -4.33
CA ILE A 333 -29.60 13.27 -3.27
C ILE A 333 -31.12 13.32 -3.04
N PRO A 334 -31.83 12.16 -3.01
CA PRO A 334 -33.24 12.15 -2.66
C PRO A 334 -33.42 12.68 -1.23
N VAL A 335 -34.37 13.58 -1.07
CA VAL A 335 -34.80 14.07 0.23
C VAL A 335 -35.89 13.12 0.71
N GLY A 336 -35.61 12.33 1.77
CA GLY A 336 -36.52 11.32 2.31
C GLY A 336 -36.09 9.89 1.99
N GLY A 337 -36.93 8.92 2.35
CA GLY A 337 -36.67 7.50 2.12
C GLY A 337 -36.51 7.15 0.65
N ALA A 338 -35.62 6.23 0.37
CA ALA A 338 -35.37 5.78 -1.00
C ALA A 338 -35.88 4.35 -1.19
N GLU A 339 -36.50 4.15 -2.36
CA GLU A 339 -36.83 2.80 -2.84
C GLU A 339 -35.56 2.09 -3.29
N VAL A 340 -35.44 0.80 -2.96
CA VAL A 340 -34.40 -0.09 -3.49
C VAL A 340 -35.04 -1.11 -4.41
N THR A 341 -34.61 -1.15 -5.66
CA THR A 341 -35.12 -2.12 -6.64
C THR A 341 -33.96 -2.92 -7.23
N LEU A 342 -34.04 -4.25 -7.12
CA LEU A 342 -33.17 -5.19 -7.82
C LEU A 342 -33.97 -5.84 -8.96
N ARG A 343 -33.36 -5.94 -10.15
CA ARG A 343 -33.97 -6.58 -11.32
C ARG A 343 -33.04 -7.66 -11.84
N ALA A 344 -33.44 -8.94 -11.66
CA ALA A 344 -32.70 -10.11 -12.12
C ALA A 344 -31.20 -10.09 -11.74
N ALA A 345 -30.88 -9.58 -10.54
CA ALA A 345 -29.52 -9.40 -10.09
C ALA A 345 -28.86 -10.74 -9.79
N SER A 346 -27.70 -10.99 -10.39
CA SER A 346 -26.88 -12.19 -10.16
C SER A 346 -25.43 -11.82 -9.91
N PHE A 347 -24.77 -12.58 -9.04
CA PHE A 347 -23.35 -12.39 -8.69
C PHE A 347 -22.69 -13.72 -8.34
N LEU A 348 -21.43 -13.91 -8.78
CA LEU A 348 -20.58 -15.06 -8.46
C LEU A 348 -19.22 -14.58 -7.96
N TYR A 349 -18.68 -15.18 -6.92
CA TYR A 349 -17.35 -14.86 -6.39
C TYR A 349 -16.20 -15.38 -7.27
N GLY A 350 -16.46 -16.36 -8.16
CA GLY A 350 -15.52 -16.97 -9.08
C GLY A 350 -16.14 -18.18 -9.78
N GLU A 351 -15.40 -18.79 -10.72
CA GLU A 351 -15.86 -20.00 -11.40
C GLU A 351 -16.08 -21.13 -10.36
N GLY A 352 -17.32 -21.59 -10.24
CA GLY A 352 -17.70 -22.66 -9.31
C GLY A 352 -17.92 -22.24 -7.85
N MET A 353 -17.77 -20.95 -7.51
CA MET A 353 -18.07 -20.46 -6.16
C MET A 353 -19.54 -20.00 -6.05
N PRO A 354 -20.21 -20.31 -4.92
CA PRO A 354 -21.59 -19.91 -4.71
C PRO A 354 -21.71 -18.39 -4.65
N GLY A 355 -22.80 -17.87 -5.21
CA GLY A 355 -23.16 -16.47 -5.22
C GLY A 355 -24.66 -16.31 -5.07
N ILE A 356 -25.24 -15.30 -5.73
CA ILE A 356 -26.68 -15.12 -5.84
C ILE A 356 -27.12 -15.16 -7.31
N SER A 357 -28.34 -15.62 -7.56
CA SER A 357 -28.87 -15.81 -8.91
C SER A 357 -30.29 -15.30 -9.04
N ASP A 358 -30.52 -14.46 -10.05
CA ASP A 358 -31.83 -14.01 -10.51
C ASP A 358 -32.72 -13.44 -9.40
N ILE A 359 -32.17 -12.50 -8.63
CA ILE A 359 -32.91 -11.86 -7.54
C ILE A 359 -33.61 -10.61 -8.06
N SER A 360 -34.94 -10.59 -7.89
CA SER A 360 -35.78 -9.44 -8.19
C SER A 360 -36.56 -9.06 -6.94
N ILE A 361 -36.32 -7.85 -6.42
CA ILE A 361 -36.90 -7.35 -5.16
C ILE A 361 -37.21 -5.87 -5.33
N ARG A 362 -38.32 -5.46 -4.69
CA ARG A 362 -38.66 -4.05 -4.51
C ARG A 362 -38.89 -3.78 -3.03
N ILE A 363 -38.15 -2.83 -2.48
CA ILE A 363 -38.25 -2.38 -1.09
C ILE A 363 -38.73 -0.93 -1.12
N GLY A 364 -39.87 -0.68 -0.53
CA GLY A 364 -40.43 0.67 -0.44
C GLY A 364 -39.64 1.60 0.47
N PRO A 365 -39.78 2.92 0.30
CA PRO A 365 -39.15 3.89 1.20
C PRO A 365 -39.72 3.77 2.62
N GLY A 366 -38.85 3.91 3.65
CA GLY A 366 -39.23 3.85 5.05
C GLY A 366 -39.53 2.45 5.60
N CYS A 367 -39.46 1.39 4.78
CA CYS A 367 -39.72 0.02 5.23
C CYS A 367 -38.59 -0.52 6.10
N PHE A 368 -38.96 -1.27 7.13
CA PHE A 368 -38.04 -2.13 7.88
C PHE A 368 -38.05 -3.54 7.28
N VAL A 369 -36.96 -3.91 6.63
CA VAL A 369 -36.82 -5.19 5.92
C VAL A 369 -35.81 -6.08 6.64
N VAL A 370 -36.18 -7.35 6.83
CA VAL A 370 -35.30 -8.34 7.45
C VAL A 370 -34.95 -9.43 6.43
N ILE A 371 -33.65 -9.72 6.28
CA ILE A 371 -33.14 -10.79 5.42
C ILE A 371 -32.77 -11.97 6.33
N VAL A 372 -33.40 -13.11 6.07
CA VAL A 372 -33.18 -14.37 6.83
C VAL A 372 -32.84 -15.52 5.91
N GLY A 373 -32.28 -16.59 6.46
CA GLY A 373 -31.95 -17.83 5.73
C GLY A 373 -30.76 -18.55 6.32
N PRO A 374 -30.48 -19.79 5.88
CA PRO A 374 -29.35 -20.59 6.36
C PRO A 374 -28.00 -19.91 6.09
N ASN A 375 -26.95 -20.35 6.79
CA ASN A 375 -25.60 -19.90 6.52
C ASN A 375 -25.19 -20.29 5.08
N GLY A 376 -24.54 -19.36 4.37
CA GLY A 376 -24.18 -19.56 2.96
C GLY A 376 -25.33 -19.35 1.95
N SER A 377 -26.54 -18.93 2.37
CA SER A 377 -27.66 -18.68 1.46
C SER A 377 -27.54 -17.41 0.60
N GLY A 378 -26.50 -16.57 0.82
CA GLY A 378 -26.26 -15.36 0.04
C GLY A 378 -26.76 -14.06 0.67
N LYS A 379 -27.18 -14.04 1.95
CA LYS A 379 -27.71 -12.85 2.65
C LYS A 379 -26.75 -11.65 2.61
N SER A 380 -25.51 -11.83 3.07
CA SER A 380 -24.48 -10.76 3.05
C SER A 380 -24.12 -10.34 1.63
N THR A 381 -24.12 -11.29 0.67
CA THR A 381 -23.90 -10.97 -0.75
C THR A 381 -25.01 -10.08 -1.29
N LEU A 382 -26.27 -10.39 -0.97
CA LEU A 382 -27.42 -9.55 -1.34
C LEU A 382 -27.29 -8.15 -0.74
N ALA A 383 -27.02 -8.05 0.56
CA ALA A 383 -26.83 -6.76 1.25
C ALA A 383 -25.68 -5.93 0.63
N GLN A 384 -24.56 -6.57 0.31
CA GLN A 384 -23.41 -5.91 -0.35
C GLN A 384 -23.71 -5.44 -1.77
N ILE A 385 -24.54 -6.17 -2.52
CA ILE A 385 -25.01 -5.75 -3.84
C ILE A 385 -25.97 -4.57 -3.71
N MET A 386 -26.92 -4.61 -2.76
CA MET A 386 -27.82 -3.49 -2.47
C MET A 386 -27.05 -2.23 -2.07
N ALA A 387 -25.97 -2.39 -1.29
CA ALA A 387 -25.08 -1.30 -0.89
C ALA A 387 -24.15 -0.82 -2.02
N GLY A 388 -24.15 -1.48 -3.18
CA GLY A 388 -23.22 -1.19 -4.27
C GLY A 388 -21.76 -1.54 -3.94
N VAL A 389 -21.50 -2.32 -2.90
CA VAL A 389 -20.17 -2.86 -2.57
C VAL A 389 -19.74 -3.88 -3.62
N LEU A 390 -20.68 -4.75 -4.01
CA LEU A 390 -20.50 -5.71 -5.11
C LEU A 390 -21.32 -5.28 -6.30
N THR A 391 -20.71 -5.33 -7.49
CA THR A 391 -21.41 -5.08 -8.74
C THR A 391 -21.98 -6.40 -9.29
N PRO A 392 -23.27 -6.50 -9.59
CA PRO A 392 -23.86 -7.70 -10.17
C PRO A 392 -23.25 -8.00 -11.54
N ILE A 393 -23.13 -9.30 -11.88
CA ILE A 393 -22.65 -9.76 -13.19
C ILE A 393 -23.76 -9.59 -14.23
N SER A 394 -25.01 -9.78 -13.81
CA SER A 394 -26.20 -9.53 -14.62
C SER A 394 -27.29 -8.87 -13.78
N GLY A 395 -28.22 -8.18 -14.45
CA GLY A 395 -29.24 -7.37 -13.79
C GLY A 395 -28.69 -6.02 -13.31
N ASN A 396 -29.52 -5.26 -12.56
CA ASN A 396 -29.16 -3.95 -12.02
C ASN A 396 -29.73 -3.74 -10.61
N VAL A 397 -29.16 -2.75 -9.93
CA VAL A 397 -29.63 -2.28 -8.62
C VAL A 397 -29.88 -0.79 -8.70
N GLU A 398 -31.11 -0.38 -8.46
CA GLU A 398 -31.52 1.01 -8.47
C GLU A 398 -31.82 1.49 -7.04
N VAL A 399 -31.34 2.66 -6.70
CA VAL A 399 -31.63 3.36 -5.45
C VAL A 399 -32.28 4.69 -5.82
N ALA A 400 -33.50 4.90 -5.38
CA ALA A 400 -34.30 6.06 -5.78
C ALA A 400 -34.39 6.25 -7.31
N GLY A 401 -34.46 5.15 -8.06
CA GLY A 401 -34.51 5.16 -9.54
C GLY A 401 -33.16 5.43 -10.22
N VAL A 402 -32.05 5.48 -9.47
CA VAL A 402 -30.69 5.66 -9.99
C VAL A 402 -29.91 4.36 -9.84
N ASP A 403 -29.30 3.89 -10.93
CA ASP A 403 -28.41 2.73 -10.85
C ASP A 403 -27.20 3.04 -9.95
N ILE A 404 -27.06 2.25 -8.86
CA ILE A 404 -26.01 2.45 -7.87
C ILE A 404 -24.60 2.31 -8.45
N ALA A 405 -24.43 1.53 -9.53
CA ALA A 405 -23.15 1.38 -10.21
C ALA A 405 -22.67 2.70 -10.84
N THR A 406 -23.59 3.60 -11.17
CA THR A 406 -23.30 4.91 -11.76
C THR A 406 -23.02 6.00 -10.72
N ILE A 407 -23.21 5.71 -9.43
CA ILE A 407 -22.94 6.67 -8.35
C ILE A 407 -21.46 6.54 -7.95
N PRO A 408 -20.68 7.64 -7.99
CA PRO A 408 -19.29 7.64 -7.55
C PRO A 408 -19.15 7.15 -6.11
N TRP A 409 -18.09 6.38 -5.82
CA TRP A 409 -17.85 5.84 -4.47
C TRP A 409 -17.83 6.90 -3.37
N ARG A 410 -17.32 8.09 -3.68
CA ARG A 410 -17.27 9.23 -2.75
C ARG A 410 -18.64 9.75 -2.34
N GLU A 411 -19.68 9.47 -3.13
CA GLU A 411 -21.04 9.96 -2.91
C GLU A 411 -22.00 8.87 -2.42
N ARG A 412 -21.67 7.58 -2.59
CA ARG A 412 -22.55 6.46 -2.21
C ARG A 412 -23.01 6.51 -0.76
N HIS A 413 -22.12 6.91 0.16
CA HIS A 413 -22.44 7.04 1.58
C HIS A 413 -23.58 8.03 1.88
N ARG A 414 -23.94 8.91 0.93
CA ARG A 414 -25.07 9.84 1.07
C ARG A 414 -26.41 9.19 0.78
N TYR A 415 -26.40 8.07 0.06
CA TYR A 415 -27.60 7.30 -0.31
C TYR A 415 -27.75 6.08 0.58
N ILE A 416 -26.66 5.36 0.84
CA ILE A 416 -26.64 4.11 1.57
C ILE A 416 -25.49 4.08 2.54
N LEU A 417 -25.78 3.71 3.79
CA LEU A 417 -24.78 3.24 4.74
C LEU A 417 -24.91 1.72 4.92
N TYR A 418 -23.78 1.04 4.87
CA TYR A 418 -23.66 -0.39 5.08
C TYR A 418 -22.76 -0.66 6.28
N ALA A 419 -23.29 -1.30 7.29
CA ALA A 419 -22.57 -1.79 8.46
C ALA A 419 -22.28 -3.29 8.28
N PRO A 420 -21.03 -3.69 8.05
CA PRO A 420 -20.64 -5.08 7.85
C PRO A 420 -20.68 -5.87 9.15
N GLN A 421 -20.67 -7.20 9.05
CA GLN A 421 -20.65 -8.13 10.18
C GLN A 421 -19.41 -7.91 11.09
N PHE A 422 -18.25 -7.65 10.49
CA PHE A 422 -17.02 -7.34 11.20
C PHE A 422 -16.70 -5.85 11.04
N ILE A 423 -16.74 -5.15 12.16
CA ILE A 423 -16.53 -3.71 12.25
C ILE A 423 -15.10 -3.47 12.71
N GLY A 424 -14.26 -2.88 11.84
CA GLY A 424 -12.92 -2.45 12.20
C GLY A 424 -12.97 -1.07 12.84
N LEU A 425 -12.41 -0.92 14.03
CA LEU A 425 -12.19 0.38 14.66
C LEU A 425 -10.77 0.86 14.36
N PHE A 426 -10.63 2.19 14.28
CA PHE A 426 -9.32 2.81 14.12
C PHE A 426 -8.55 2.80 15.44
N ASN A 427 -7.23 2.63 15.36
CA ASN A 427 -6.34 2.83 16.51
C ASN A 427 -6.25 4.33 16.83
N ARG A 428 -7.30 4.84 17.46
CA ARG A 428 -7.54 6.23 17.87
C ARG A 428 -8.34 6.22 19.15
N SER A 429 -8.60 7.41 19.70
CA SER A 429 -9.46 7.56 20.87
C SER A 429 -10.89 7.07 20.61
N LEU A 430 -11.62 6.72 21.69
CA LEU A 430 -13.03 6.41 21.62
C LEU A 430 -13.82 7.58 20.99
N ARG A 431 -13.51 8.81 21.34
CA ARG A 431 -14.09 10.05 20.77
C ARG A 431 -13.94 10.10 19.24
N ASP A 432 -12.71 9.86 18.73
CA ASP A 432 -12.45 9.92 17.28
C ASP A 432 -13.18 8.82 16.51
N ASN A 433 -13.35 7.64 17.12
CA ASN A 433 -14.14 6.56 16.53
C ASN A 433 -15.63 6.85 16.55
N ILE A 434 -16.15 7.51 17.61
CA ILE A 434 -17.56 7.94 17.71
C ILE A 434 -17.91 8.94 16.60
N LEU A 435 -17.03 9.92 16.36
CA LEU A 435 -17.25 11.01 15.40
C LEU A 435 -16.80 10.66 13.97
N TYR A 436 -16.59 9.38 13.65
CA TYR A 436 -16.17 8.95 12.32
C TYR A 436 -17.34 8.35 11.50
N PRO A 437 -17.57 8.79 10.24
CA PRO A 437 -16.98 9.99 9.60
C PRO A 437 -17.45 11.26 10.29
N PRO A 438 -16.78 12.41 10.08
CA PRO A 438 -17.24 13.67 10.66
C PRO A 438 -18.70 13.93 10.28
N THR A 439 -19.57 13.91 11.27
CA THR A 439 -21.01 14.14 11.12
C THR A 439 -21.41 15.41 11.85
N THR A 440 -22.62 15.90 11.63
CA THR A 440 -23.22 16.98 12.42
C THR A 440 -23.56 16.54 13.84
N GLN A 441 -23.38 15.25 14.15
CA GLN A 441 -23.65 14.67 15.45
C GLN A 441 -22.64 15.13 16.48
N GLN A 442 -23.11 15.51 17.65
CA GLN A 442 -22.22 15.86 18.78
C GLN A 442 -21.81 14.59 19.53
N ALA A 443 -20.59 14.56 20.04
CA ALA A 443 -20.09 13.43 20.85
C ALA A 443 -21.00 13.12 22.03
N ASP A 444 -21.61 14.13 22.65
CA ASP A 444 -22.50 14.02 23.78
C ASP A 444 -23.79 13.23 23.47
N ASP A 445 -24.31 13.34 22.24
CA ASP A 445 -25.49 12.56 21.82
C ASP A 445 -25.17 11.06 21.72
N VAL A 446 -24.01 10.71 21.19
CA VAL A 446 -23.58 9.31 21.08
C VAL A 446 -23.22 8.76 22.46
N GLU A 447 -22.59 9.55 23.31
CA GLU A 447 -22.30 9.19 24.70
C GLU A 447 -23.60 8.89 25.47
N ALA A 448 -24.62 9.72 25.32
CA ALA A 448 -25.93 9.51 25.95
C ALA A 448 -26.58 8.19 25.48
N LEU A 449 -26.47 7.84 24.19
CA LEU A 449 -26.93 6.56 23.65
C LEU A 449 -26.14 5.37 24.22
N LEU A 450 -24.81 5.47 24.25
CA LEU A 450 -23.96 4.42 24.80
C LEU A 450 -24.24 4.18 26.27
N ARG A 451 -24.45 5.23 27.07
CA ARG A 451 -24.89 5.13 28.46
C ARG A 451 -26.24 4.43 28.58
N ARG A 452 -27.21 4.81 27.75
CA ARG A 452 -28.57 4.20 27.74
C ARG A 452 -28.51 2.72 27.36
N TRP A 453 -27.60 2.33 26.46
CA TRP A 453 -27.43 0.93 26.05
C TRP A 453 -26.47 0.15 26.95
N ARG A 454 -26.11 0.71 28.11
CA ARG A 454 -25.22 0.07 29.08
C ARG A 454 -23.94 -0.40 28.43
N PHE A 455 -23.22 0.55 27.81
CA PHE A 455 -21.91 0.27 27.19
C PHE A 455 -20.94 -0.33 28.21
N HIS A 456 -20.93 0.18 29.45
CA HIS A 456 -20.29 -0.44 30.60
C HIS A 456 -21.36 -0.94 31.60
N GLU A 457 -21.30 -2.21 31.98
CA GLU A 457 -22.20 -2.80 32.95
C GLU A 457 -22.09 -2.18 34.37
N SER A 458 -20.90 -1.65 34.69
CA SER A 458 -20.56 -1.12 36.02
C SER A 458 -20.96 0.34 36.27
N GLY A 459 -21.67 0.98 35.36
CA GLY A 459 -22.02 2.42 35.49
C GLY A 459 -20.82 3.37 35.55
N ARG A 460 -19.61 2.90 35.17
CA ARG A 460 -18.41 3.75 35.08
C ARG A 460 -18.61 4.85 34.04
N PRO A 461 -18.07 6.07 34.28
CA PRO A 461 -18.05 7.10 33.26
C PRO A 461 -17.33 6.58 32.00
N LEU A 462 -17.82 6.97 30.82
CA LEU A 462 -17.13 6.74 29.58
C LEU A 462 -15.87 7.60 29.53
N ASP A 463 -14.72 6.98 29.34
CA ASP A 463 -13.49 7.68 29.05
C ASP A 463 -13.41 7.86 27.53
N LEU A 464 -13.75 9.04 27.05
CA LEU A 464 -13.75 9.38 25.62
C LEU A 464 -12.35 9.50 25.04
N ASP A 465 -11.34 9.69 25.87
CA ASP A 465 -9.94 9.82 25.45
C ASP A 465 -9.20 8.46 25.51
N LEU A 466 -9.92 7.38 25.87
CA LEU A 466 -9.39 6.02 25.83
C LEU A 466 -8.95 5.64 24.42
N GLU A 467 -7.66 5.36 24.24
CA GLU A 467 -7.12 4.77 23.01
C GLU A 467 -7.60 3.32 22.87
N LEU A 468 -8.24 2.99 21.74
CA LEU A 468 -8.89 1.69 21.56
C LEU A 468 -7.95 0.55 21.16
N GLY A 469 -6.72 0.86 20.74
CA GLY A 469 -5.77 -0.12 20.19
C GLY A 469 -6.12 -0.55 18.76
N GLU A 470 -5.36 -1.50 18.24
CA GLU A 470 -5.60 -2.02 16.88
C GLU A 470 -6.94 -2.74 16.83
N GLN A 471 -7.78 -2.36 15.86
CA GLN A 471 -9.12 -2.93 15.63
C GLN A 471 -10.06 -2.87 16.86
N GLY A 472 -9.74 -2.04 17.87
CA GLY A 472 -10.56 -1.94 19.07
C GLY A 472 -10.36 -3.08 20.07
N GLU A 473 -9.15 -3.67 20.14
CA GLU A 473 -8.83 -4.81 21.02
C GLU A 473 -9.14 -4.61 22.50
N ARG A 474 -9.27 -3.33 22.94
CA ARG A 474 -9.64 -2.98 24.32
C ARG A 474 -11.15 -3.04 24.60
N LEU A 475 -11.96 -3.30 23.58
CA LEU A 475 -13.40 -3.39 23.68
C LEU A 475 -13.88 -4.83 23.47
N SER A 476 -14.95 -5.21 24.15
CA SER A 476 -15.63 -6.47 23.85
C SER A 476 -16.41 -6.38 22.52
N GLY A 477 -16.70 -7.52 21.89
CA GLY A 477 -17.47 -7.54 20.64
C GLY A 477 -18.82 -6.83 20.75
N GLY A 478 -19.52 -6.99 21.88
CA GLY A 478 -20.78 -6.28 22.14
C GLY A 478 -20.60 -4.78 22.31
N GLN A 479 -19.47 -4.33 22.90
CA GLN A 479 -19.16 -2.90 23.00
C GLN A 479 -18.86 -2.30 21.62
N ILE A 480 -18.11 -3.01 20.77
CA ILE A 480 -17.85 -2.59 19.39
C ILE A 480 -19.16 -2.42 18.62
N GLN A 481 -20.09 -3.39 18.73
CA GLN A 481 -21.39 -3.29 18.06
C GLN A 481 -22.26 -2.16 18.63
N LYS A 482 -22.30 -1.97 19.95
CA LYS A 482 -23.02 -0.84 20.58
C LYS A 482 -22.47 0.51 20.09
N LEU A 483 -21.15 0.65 19.99
CA LEU A 483 -20.49 1.84 19.48
C LEU A 483 -20.91 2.13 18.03
N GLU A 484 -20.85 1.11 17.16
CA GLU A 484 -21.23 1.24 15.76
C GLU A 484 -22.70 1.64 15.58
N LEU A 485 -23.61 0.97 16.28
CA LEU A 485 -25.02 1.29 16.19
C LEU A 485 -25.34 2.69 16.76
N ALA A 486 -24.67 3.12 17.83
CA ALA A 486 -24.83 4.46 18.37
C ALA A 486 -24.35 5.53 17.37
N ARG A 487 -23.24 5.26 16.69
CA ARG A 487 -22.71 6.10 15.61
C ARG A 487 -23.71 6.19 14.45
N LEU A 488 -24.23 5.05 13.98
CA LEU A 488 -25.19 4.98 12.88
C LEU A 488 -26.53 5.63 13.22
N ALA A 489 -26.97 5.55 14.47
CA ALA A 489 -28.20 6.16 14.91
C ALA A 489 -28.24 7.69 14.77
N GLY A 490 -27.10 8.33 14.61
CA GLY A 490 -26.99 9.78 14.39
C GLY A 490 -26.83 10.20 12.95
N VAL A 491 -26.68 9.25 12.03
CA VAL A 491 -26.47 9.57 10.61
C VAL A 491 -27.80 9.51 9.87
N GLN A 492 -28.15 10.58 9.16
CA GLN A 492 -29.34 10.62 8.30
C GLN A 492 -28.96 10.17 6.90
N VAL A 493 -29.48 9.00 6.49
CA VAL A 493 -29.30 8.45 5.14
C VAL A 493 -30.62 7.85 4.65
N PRO A 494 -30.89 7.87 3.35
CA PRO A 494 -32.09 7.26 2.78
C PRO A 494 -32.19 5.75 3.05
N ILE A 495 -31.07 5.03 3.09
CA ILE A 495 -31.01 3.57 3.29
C ILE A 495 -29.91 3.22 4.26
N LEU A 496 -30.24 2.42 5.28
CA LEU A 496 -29.32 1.84 6.25
C LEU A 496 -29.38 0.31 6.16
N ILE A 497 -28.23 -0.34 5.92
CA ILE A 497 -28.12 -1.79 5.84
C ILE A 497 -27.21 -2.29 6.96
N LEU A 498 -27.73 -3.20 7.78
CA LEU A 498 -27.05 -3.84 8.92
C LEU A 498 -26.83 -5.33 8.63
N ASP A 499 -25.59 -5.75 8.46
CA ASP A 499 -25.23 -7.16 8.23
C ASP A 499 -24.76 -7.81 9.53
N GLU A 500 -25.67 -8.49 10.23
CA GLU A 500 -25.44 -9.15 11.52
C GLU A 500 -24.76 -8.26 12.59
N SER A 501 -24.89 -6.94 12.46
CA SER A 501 -24.21 -5.95 13.31
C SER A 501 -24.72 -5.92 14.76
N THR A 502 -25.73 -6.74 15.09
CA THR A 502 -26.32 -6.87 16.43
C THR A 502 -26.08 -8.24 17.05
N SER A 503 -25.36 -9.13 16.39
CA SER A 503 -25.22 -10.55 16.81
C SER A 503 -24.61 -10.76 18.21
N ALA A 504 -23.71 -9.86 18.63
CA ALA A 504 -23.09 -9.90 19.96
C ALA A 504 -23.87 -9.14 21.05
N LEU A 505 -25.05 -8.57 20.73
CA LEU A 505 -25.90 -7.89 21.69
C LEU A 505 -26.86 -8.87 22.38
N ASP A 506 -27.17 -8.58 23.64
CA ASP A 506 -28.31 -9.26 24.30
C ASP A 506 -29.64 -8.83 23.66
N PRO A 507 -30.72 -9.64 23.77
CA PRO A 507 -31.99 -9.35 23.08
C PRO A 507 -32.61 -8.00 23.47
N ARG A 508 -32.43 -7.54 24.72
CA ARG A 508 -32.96 -6.25 25.18
C ARG A 508 -32.19 -5.08 24.57
N SER A 509 -30.85 -5.18 24.53
CA SER A 509 -29.99 -4.17 23.90
C SER A 509 -30.25 -4.07 22.39
N GLU A 510 -30.45 -5.20 21.71
CA GLU A 510 -30.80 -5.22 20.30
C GLU A 510 -32.15 -4.55 20.02
N ALA A 511 -33.20 -4.96 20.74
CA ALA A 511 -34.54 -4.38 20.58
C ALA A 511 -34.51 -2.85 20.84
N ALA A 512 -33.76 -2.40 21.85
CA ALA A 512 -33.59 -0.98 22.14
C ALA A 512 -32.86 -0.24 21.02
N ALA A 513 -31.81 -0.85 20.43
CA ALA A 513 -31.06 -0.28 19.33
C ALA A 513 -31.92 -0.17 18.06
N ILE A 514 -32.64 -1.23 17.68
CA ILE A 514 -33.55 -1.24 16.53
C ILE A 514 -34.68 -0.20 16.73
N ALA A 515 -35.30 -0.15 17.90
CA ALA A 515 -36.31 0.85 18.19
C ALA A 515 -35.77 2.29 18.10
N GLN A 516 -34.53 2.51 18.51
CA GLN A 516 -33.88 3.82 18.41
C GLN A 516 -33.55 4.17 16.94
N LEU A 517 -33.06 3.22 16.15
CA LEU A 517 -32.81 3.42 14.73
C LEU A 517 -34.12 3.74 13.98
N ARG A 518 -35.20 3.02 14.26
CA ARG A 518 -36.52 3.29 13.65
C ARG A 518 -37.09 4.65 14.06
N ARG A 519 -36.97 5.07 15.33
CA ARG A 519 -37.48 6.36 15.80
C ARG A 519 -36.77 7.56 15.24
N ARG A 520 -35.43 7.47 14.99
CA ARG A 520 -34.64 8.59 14.43
C ARG A 520 -34.80 8.74 12.94
N THR A 521 -35.26 7.71 12.28
CA THR A 521 -35.43 7.71 10.84
C THR A 521 -36.75 8.38 10.38
N ASP A 522 -37.61 8.85 11.33
CA ASP A 522 -38.85 9.59 11.07
C ASP A 522 -39.57 9.10 9.79
N ASP A 523 -39.86 7.80 9.70
CA ASP A 523 -40.49 7.09 8.59
C ASP A 523 -39.83 7.32 7.20
N ALA A 524 -38.69 8.00 7.15
CA ALA A 524 -38.02 8.38 5.90
C ALA A 524 -36.85 7.45 5.52
N THR A 525 -36.19 6.76 6.46
CA THR A 525 -35.06 5.87 6.12
C THR A 525 -35.50 4.42 5.98
N THR A 526 -35.13 3.78 4.89
CA THR A 526 -35.31 2.33 4.70
C THR A 526 -34.25 1.59 5.49
N LEU A 527 -34.69 0.72 6.43
CA LEU A 527 -33.80 -0.10 7.24
C LEU A 527 -33.81 -1.55 6.74
N VAL A 528 -32.66 -2.05 6.32
CA VAL A 528 -32.47 -3.46 5.93
C VAL A 528 -31.55 -4.13 6.92
N MET A 529 -31.97 -5.27 7.47
CA MET A 529 -31.21 -5.96 8.50
C MET A 529 -31.08 -7.46 8.21
N ILE A 530 -29.88 -8.00 8.31
CA ILE A 530 -29.63 -9.43 8.32
C ILE A 530 -29.58 -9.88 9.78
N THR A 531 -30.41 -10.83 10.14
CA THR A 531 -30.46 -11.39 11.49
C THR A 531 -30.90 -12.86 11.49
N HIS A 532 -30.57 -13.54 12.59
CA HIS A 532 -31.05 -14.91 12.91
C HIS A 532 -32.06 -14.91 14.05
N ARG A 533 -32.57 -13.74 14.47
CA ARG A 533 -33.50 -13.62 15.60
C ARG A 533 -34.93 -13.51 15.13
N LEU A 534 -35.78 -14.37 15.72
CA LEU A 534 -37.20 -14.47 15.41
C LEU A 534 -37.95 -13.18 15.71
N GLU A 535 -37.69 -12.59 16.87
CA GLU A 535 -38.39 -11.38 17.35
C GLU A 535 -38.16 -10.21 16.39
N THR A 536 -36.95 -10.12 15.79
CA THR A 536 -36.61 -9.10 14.82
C THR A 536 -37.36 -9.33 13.50
N ALA A 537 -37.46 -10.59 13.05
CA ALA A 537 -38.22 -10.94 11.85
C ALA A 537 -39.71 -10.69 12.00
N GLN A 538 -40.27 -10.92 13.20
CA GLN A 538 -41.68 -10.62 13.52
C GLN A 538 -42.02 -9.12 13.50
N ALA A 539 -41.03 -8.29 13.86
CA ALA A 539 -41.19 -6.83 13.88
C ALA A 539 -40.96 -6.16 12.50
N ALA A 540 -40.63 -6.91 11.46
CA ALA A 540 -40.31 -6.41 10.13
C ALA A 540 -41.58 -6.12 9.31
N ASP A 541 -41.55 -5.06 8.52
CA ASP A 541 -42.61 -4.74 7.54
C ASP A 541 -42.53 -5.68 6.32
N GLN A 542 -41.36 -6.24 6.04
CA GLN A 542 -41.10 -7.23 4.99
C GLN A 542 -39.96 -8.16 5.38
N VAL A 543 -40.12 -9.45 5.20
CA VAL A 543 -39.09 -10.48 5.36
C VAL A 543 -38.68 -11.00 3.98
N LEU A 544 -37.36 -11.09 3.74
CA LEU A 544 -36.77 -11.71 2.56
C LEU A 544 -36.12 -13.02 2.98
N PHE A 545 -36.68 -14.14 2.54
CA PHE A 545 -36.13 -15.47 2.85
C PHE A 545 -35.21 -15.94 1.71
N MET A 546 -33.92 -16.08 2.05
CA MET A 546 -32.86 -16.52 1.12
C MET A 546 -32.54 -18.00 1.31
N ARG A 547 -32.50 -18.77 0.22
CA ARG A 547 -32.07 -20.16 0.19
C ARG A 547 -31.30 -20.48 -1.09
N GLY A 548 -30.10 -21.09 -0.94
CA GLY A 548 -29.30 -21.53 -2.10
C GLY A 548 -28.95 -20.41 -3.11
N GLY A 549 -28.71 -19.21 -2.64
CA GLY A 549 -28.37 -18.07 -3.51
C GLY A 549 -29.57 -17.43 -4.21
N ARG A 550 -30.81 -17.79 -3.85
CA ARG A 550 -32.03 -17.25 -4.45
C ARG A 550 -32.97 -16.69 -3.38
N LEU A 551 -33.84 -15.79 -3.79
CA LEU A 551 -34.97 -15.37 -2.99
C LEU A 551 -36.04 -16.48 -3.04
N ALA A 552 -36.19 -17.21 -1.94
CA ALA A 552 -37.17 -18.28 -1.86
C ALA A 552 -38.59 -17.77 -1.62
N ALA A 553 -38.74 -16.78 -0.72
CA ALA A 553 -40.02 -16.16 -0.41
C ALA A 553 -39.83 -14.72 0.09
N SER A 554 -40.87 -13.90 -0.02
CA SER A 554 -40.92 -12.53 0.49
C SER A 554 -42.34 -12.20 0.94
N GLY A 555 -42.50 -11.56 2.10
CA GLY A 555 -43.81 -11.19 2.69
C GLY A 555 -43.68 -10.85 4.16
N LEU A 556 -44.80 -10.76 4.86
CA LEU A 556 -44.85 -10.63 6.32
C LEU A 556 -44.44 -11.95 6.98
N HIS A 557 -43.86 -11.88 8.17
CA HIS A 557 -43.45 -13.07 8.94
C HIS A 557 -44.59 -14.09 9.06
N GLU A 558 -45.77 -13.65 9.46
CA GLU A 558 -46.96 -14.52 9.65
C GLU A 558 -47.38 -15.20 8.36
N GLU A 559 -47.40 -14.45 7.23
CA GLU A 559 -47.73 -14.99 5.91
C GLU A 559 -46.76 -16.08 5.47
N LEU A 560 -45.45 -15.85 5.73
CA LEU A 560 -44.40 -16.81 5.39
C LEU A 560 -44.47 -18.06 6.28
N MET A 561 -44.80 -17.91 7.55
CA MET A 561 -45.02 -19.03 8.45
C MET A 561 -46.18 -19.93 8.00
N ASP A 562 -47.24 -19.35 7.42
CA ASP A 562 -48.39 -20.09 6.92
C ASP A 562 -48.11 -20.76 5.56
N ARG A 563 -47.41 -20.09 4.66
CA ARG A 563 -47.31 -20.50 3.25
C ARG A 563 -46.05 -21.27 2.90
N ASP A 564 -44.92 -21.08 3.63
CA ASP A 564 -43.62 -21.66 3.28
C ASP A 564 -43.13 -22.64 4.37
N ALA A 565 -43.15 -23.93 4.05
CA ALA A 565 -42.68 -24.97 4.96
C ALA A 565 -41.18 -24.85 5.28
N SER A 566 -40.34 -24.39 4.31
CA SER A 566 -38.91 -24.23 4.52
C SER A 566 -38.59 -23.00 5.39
N TYR A 567 -39.45 -21.99 5.36
CA TYR A 567 -39.36 -20.86 6.29
C TYR A 567 -39.70 -21.25 7.71
N ARG A 568 -40.75 -22.08 7.91
CA ARG A 568 -41.07 -22.66 9.24
C ARG A 568 -39.92 -23.50 9.78
N GLU A 569 -39.38 -24.40 8.96
CA GLU A 569 -38.24 -25.25 9.33
C GLU A 569 -37.05 -24.44 9.83
N LEU A 570 -36.77 -23.25 9.22
CA LEU A 570 -35.70 -22.37 9.67
C LEU A 570 -35.86 -21.96 11.14
N TRP A 571 -37.08 -21.64 11.55
CA TRP A 571 -37.35 -21.18 12.91
C TRP A 571 -37.50 -22.33 13.91
N ASP A 572 -37.96 -23.52 13.49
CA ASP A 572 -37.99 -24.73 14.31
C ASP A 572 -36.57 -25.18 14.72
N ILE A 573 -35.59 -24.96 13.84
CA ILE A 573 -34.18 -25.24 14.15
C ILE A 573 -33.58 -24.18 15.09
N VAL A 574 -33.97 -22.92 14.94
CA VAL A 574 -33.45 -21.80 15.73
C VAL A 574 -34.07 -21.72 17.12
N ALA A 575 -35.34 -22.06 17.25
CA ALA A 575 -36.07 -22.14 18.49
C ALA A 575 -36.60 -23.58 18.66
N PRO A 576 -35.82 -24.52 19.20
CA PRO A 576 -36.32 -25.85 19.46
C PRO A 576 -37.53 -25.72 20.41
N PRO A 577 -38.62 -26.51 20.21
CA PRO A 577 -39.81 -26.42 21.02
C PRO A 577 -39.43 -26.55 22.49
N ALA A 578 -39.99 -25.68 23.31
CA ALA A 578 -39.80 -25.73 24.75
C ALA A 578 -40.04 -27.17 25.21
N GLN A 579 -38.97 -27.88 25.54
CA GLN A 579 -39.05 -29.23 26.06
C GLN A 579 -39.90 -29.14 27.32
N SER A 580 -41.08 -29.75 27.26
CA SER A 580 -41.89 -30.05 28.42
C SER A 580 -40.98 -30.67 29.47
N THR A 581 -40.93 -30.04 30.62
CA THR A 581 -40.22 -30.43 31.83
C THR A 581 -40.76 -31.78 32.33
N THR A 582 -40.31 -32.87 31.74
CA THR A 582 -40.62 -34.22 32.21
C THR A 582 -39.55 -35.18 31.71
N VAL A 583 -38.35 -35.11 32.25
CA VAL A 583 -37.36 -36.23 32.36
C VAL A 583 -36.19 -35.72 33.21
N LEU A 584 -36.37 -35.56 34.49
CA LEU A 584 -35.30 -35.49 35.50
C LEU A 584 -35.67 -36.20 36.80
N ASP A 585 -36.59 -37.19 36.72
CA ASP A 585 -36.99 -37.97 37.91
C ASP A 585 -36.47 -39.42 37.90
N ASP A 586 -35.57 -39.79 37.01
CA ASP A 586 -35.12 -41.21 36.91
C ASP A 586 -33.60 -41.40 37.03
N LEU A 587 -32.88 -40.54 37.75
CA LEU A 587 -31.48 -40.76 38.16
C LEU A 587 -31.32 -40.67 39.69
N GLY A 588 -32.21 -41.35 40.43
CA GLY A 588 -32.16 -41.47 41.88
C GLY A 588 -32.18 -42.93 42.32
N SER A 589 -31.12 -43.67 42.17
CA SER A 589 -30.82 -44.81 43.03
C SER A 589 -29.32 -44.92 43.27
N PRO A 590 -28.90 -44.94 44.54
CA PRO A 590 -27.49 -45.08 44.90
C PRO A 590 -27.05 -46.54 44.70
N LEU A 591 -25.98 -46.75 44.00
CA LEU A 591 -25.23 -48.00 44.08
C LEU A 591 -24.42 -48.00 45.39
N ASP A 592 -25.08 -48.55 46.45
CA ASP A 592 -24.38 -49.13 47.59
C ASP A 592 -23.69 -50.43 47.15
N GLY A 593 -22.47 -50.59 47.59
CA GLY A 593 -21.95 -51.92 47.71
C GLY A 593 -20.49 -52.16 47.38
N ALA A 594 -19.66 -52.11 48.43
CA ALA A 594 -18.60 -53.08 48.77
C ALA A 594 -17.43 -53.20 47.77
N GLY A 595 -16.23 -53.01 48.18
CA GLY A 595 -15.42 -53.80 49.07
C GLY A 595 -14.01 -53.93 48.54
N GLN A 596 -13.06 -53.61 49.38
CA GLN A 596 -11.76 -54.29 49.59
C GLN A 596 -10.99 -54.85 48.34
N GLU A 597 -9.92 -54.23 47.93
CA GLU A 597 -8.53 -54.61 48.26
C GLU A 597 -7.56 -53.53 47.73
#